data_d1da03b170e2ff0429ece4bf52f585c4
#
_entry.id   d1da03b170e2ff0429ece4bf52f585c4
#
_cell.length_a   1.000
_cell.length_b   1.000
_cell.length_c   1.000
_cell.angle_alpha   90.00
_cell.angle_beta   90.00
_cell.angle_gamma   90.00
#
_symmetry.space_group_name_H-M   'P 1'
#
loop_
_entity.id
_entity.type
_entity.pdbx_description
1 polymer ?
#
loop_
_entity_poly.entity_id
_entity_poly.type
_entity_poly.pdbx_seq_one_letter_code
_entity_poly.pdbx_strand_id
1 'polypeptide(L)'
;MKKIITILAFLCTAMMAVHAERVQVGAEQTKQYLPLLKGKRVALLSNHTGIVIQGKDTIHTLDLLLKHGVEVTAIFSPEHGFRGTAREGEHVSSSIDEKTGIPILSLYDGKSYRPSKEAMATFDILITDIQDVGLRFYT
;
A
#
# COMPACT_ATOMS: atom_id res chain seq x y z
N MET A 1 33.39 -36.06 -29.45
CA MET A 1 33.10 -34.64 -29.76
C MET A 1 31.60 -34.36 -29.85
N LYS A 2 30.83 -35.04 -30.73
CA LYS A 2 29.38 -34.79 -30.92
C LYS A 2 28.58 -34.86 -29.58
N LYS A 3 28.80 -35.87 -28.72
CA LYS A 3 28.11 -36.03 -27.46
C LYS A 3 28.38 -34.90 -26.45
N ILE A 4 29.62 -34.37 -26.42
CA ILE A 4 30.02 -33.25 -25.55
C ILE A 4 29.33 -31.96 -26.00
N ILE A 5 29.24 -31.71 -27.31
CA ILE A 5 28.55 -30.57 -27.89
C ILE A 5 27.06 -30.61 -27.55
N THR A 6 26.43 -31.79 -27.61
CA THR A 6 25.00 -31.96 -27.29
C THR A 6 24.75 -31.69 -25.80
N ILE A 7 25.62 -32.16 -24.89
CA ILE A 7 25.51 -31.91 -23.45
C ILE A 7 25.69 -30.42 -23.14
N LEU A 8 26.66 -29.78 -23.78
CA LEU A 8 26.90 -28.34 -23.59
C LEU A 8 25.72 -27.50 -24.09
N ALA A 9 25.15 -27.84 -25.26
CA ALA A 9 23.96 -27.18 -25.78
C ALA A 9 22.75 -27.36 -24.85
N PHE A 10 22.54 -28.54 -24.27
CA PHE A 10 21.48 -28.80 -23.32
C PHE A 10 21.69 -28.04 -21.98
N LEU A 11 22.91 -27.93 -21.49
CA LEU A 11 23.25 -27.12 -20.33
C LEU A 11 23.01 -25.63 -20.58
N CYS A 12 23.37 -25.10 -21.74
CA CYS A 12 23.09 -23.71 -22.12
C CYS A 12 21.59 -23.41 -22.23
N THR A 13 20.79 -24.32 -22.77
CA THR A 13 19.33 -24.14 -22.82
C THR A 13 18.67 -24.24 -21.44
N ALA A 14 19.20 -25.08 -20.55
CA ALA A 14 18.72 -25.16 -19.17
C ALA A 14 19.06 -23.90 -18.34
N MET A 15 20.14 -23.20 -18.67
CA MET A 15 20.48 -21.92 -18.02
C MET A 15 19.66 -20.73 -18.51
N MET A 16 18.94 -20.83 -19.62
CA MET A 16 18.03 -19.77 -20.10
C MET A 16 16.65 -19.80 -19.44
N ALA A 17 16.38 -20.76 -18.60
CA ALA A 17 15.08 -20.91 -17.98
C ALA A 17 15.10 -20.40 -16.55
N VAL A 18 14.12 -19.59 -16.28
CA VAL A 18 13.61 -19.10 -14.98
C VAL A 18 14.18 -17.74 -14.56
N HIS A 19 13.92 -16.72 -15.34
CA HIS A 19 13.60 -15.45 -14.72
C HIS A 19 12.15 -15.56 -14.19
N ALA A 20 12.01 -15.95 -12.94
CA ALA A 20 10.73 -15.76 -12.26
C ALA A 20 10.46 -14.26 -12.26
N GLU A 21 9.51 -13.81 -13.05
CA GLU A 21 9.06 -12.43 -12.99
C GLU A 21 8.59 -12.18 -11.56
N ARG A 22 9.23 -11.21 -10.91
CA ARG A 22 8.82 -10.77 -9.58
C ARG A 22 7.36 -10.28 -9.67
N VAL A 23 6.50 -10.80 -8.80
CA VAL A 23 5.14 -10.27 -8.65
C VAL A 23 5.25 -8.79 -8.27
N GLN A 24 4.64 -7.94 -9.10
CA GLN A 24 4.56 -6.51 -8.86
C GLN A 24 3.23 -6.19 -8.19
N VAL A 25 3.28 -5.69 -6.95
CA VAL A 25 2.06 -5.31 -6.22
C VAL A 25 1.43 -4.05 -6.82
N GLY A 26 0.11 -3.87 -6.61
CA GLY A 26 -0.63 -2.75 -7.18
C GLY A 26 -0.03 -1.39 -6.85
N ALA A 27 0.42 -1.17 -5.62
CA ALA A 27 1.04 0.08 -5.18
C ALA A 27 2.35 0.41 -5.92
N GLU A 28 3.08 -0.58 -6.46
CA GLU A 28 4.27 -0.38 -7.28
C GLU A 28 3.95 0.09 -8.71
N GLN A 29 2.74 -0.14 -9.18
CA GLN A 29 2.32 0.14 -10.56
C GLN A 29 1.96 1.62 -10.77
N THR A 30 2.80 2.51 -10.28
CA THR A 30 2.59 3.98 -10.26
C THR A 30 2.24 4.56 -11.62
N LYS A 31 2.82 4.04 -12.71
CA LYS A 31 2.52 4.48 -14.08
C LYS A 31 1.06 4.26 -14.48
N GLN A 32 0.38 3.30 -13.86
CA GLN A 32 -1.00 2.98 -14.19
C GLN A 32 -1.99 3.84 -13.42
N TYR A 33 -1.77 4.07 -12.12
CA TYR A 33 -2.76 4.75 -11.29
C TYR A 33 -2.49 6.24 -11.05
N LEU A 34 -1.22 6.71 -11.02
CA LEU A 34 -0.94 8.13 -10.79
C LEU A 34 -1.62 9.09 -11.77
N PRO A 35 -1.74 8.77 -13.08
CA PRO A 35 -2.49 9.61 -14.00
C PRO A 35 -3.95 9.83 -13.61
N LEU A 36 -4.57 8.84 -12.93
CA LEU A 36 -5.97 8.91 -12.47
C LEU A 36 -6.14 9.86 -11.28
N LEU A 37 -5.06 10.11 -10.54
CA LEU A 37 -5.06 10.94 -9.32
C LEU A 37 -4.76 12.41 -9.61
N LYS A 38 -4.37 12.75 -10.84
CA LYS A 38 -3.98 14.11 -11.20
C LYS A 38 -5.10 15.11 -10.96
N GLY A 39 -4.84 16.14 -10.14
CA GLY A 39 -5.80 17.19 -9.80
C GLY A 39 -6.98 16.71 -8.95
N LYS A 40 -6.83 15.58 -8.27
CA LYS A 40 -7.82 15.02 -7.35
C LYS A 40 -7.32 15.10 -5.92
N ARG A 41 -8.25 15.38 -5.01
CA ARG A 41 -8.03 15.21 -3.58
C ARG A 41 -8.16 13.72 -3.26
N VAL A 42 -7.16 13.15 -2.65
CA VAL A 42 -7.07 11.71 -2.41
C VAL A 42 -7.17 11.42 -0.92
N ALA A 43 -8.00 10.46 -0.54
CA ALA A 43 -7.90 9.84 0.77
C ALA A 43 -7.22 8.48 0.65
N LEU A 44 -6.47 8.09 1.67
CA LEU A 44 -5.80 6.80 1.75
C LEU A 44 -6.36 5.99 2.92
N LEU A 45 -6.95 4.83 2.65
CA LEU A 45 -7.26 3.83 3.66
C LEU A 45 -6.11 2.84 3.74
N SER A 46 -5.33 2.89 4.82
CA SER A 46 -4.14 2.07 4.98
C SER A 46 -3.75 1.90 6.45
N ASN A 47 -2.82 1.00 6.69
CA ASN A 47 -2.16 0.79 7.96
C ASN A 47 -0.65 0.59 7.74
N HIS A 48 0.08 0.13 8.73
CA HIS A 48 1.53 -0.09 8.67
C HIS A 48 1.99 -1.13 7.61
N THR A 49 1.08 -1.95 7.07
CA THR A 49 1.40 -2.94 6.04
C THR A 49 1.38 -2.37 4.62
N GLY A 50 0.87 -1.16 4.43
CA GLY A 50 0.86 -0.45 3.15
C GLY A 50 2.26 0.01 2.76
N ILE A 51 3.13 -0.93 2.38
CA ILE A 51 4.53 -0.69 2.03
C ILE A 51 4.85 -1.13 0.61
N VAL A 52 5.73 -0.40 -0.03
CA VAL A 52 6.25 -0.67 -1.39
C VAL A 52 7.75 -0.87 -1.32
N ILE A 53 8.25 -1.89 -2.01
CA ILE A 53 9.67 -2.18 -2.09
C ILE A 53 10.29 -1.40 -3.25
N GLN A 54 11.28 -0.55 -2.96
CA GLN A 54 12.05 0.20 -3.95
C GLN A 54 13.52 -0.23 -3.89
N GLY A 55 13.89 -1.22 -4.69
CA GLY A 55 15.24 -1.78 -4.68
C GLY A 55 15.55 -2.50 -3.36
N LYS A 56 16.41 -1.90 -2.52
CA LYS A 56 16.74 -2.41 -1.18
C LYS A 56 15.92 -1.76 -0.06
N ASP A 57 15.21 -0.69 -0.36
CA ASP A 57 14.47 0.10 0.60
C ASP A 57 12.97 -0.19 0.54
N THR A 58 12.27 0.14 1.60
CA THR A 58 10.82 0.14 1.65
C THR A 58 10.30 1.55 1.90
N ILE A 59 9.19 1.88 1.26
CA ILE A 59 8.51 3.17 1.47
C ILE A 59 7.03 2.90 1.76
N HIS A 60 6.45 3.62 2.69
CA HIS A 60 5.01 3.53 2.91
C HIS A 60 4.25 4.15 1.73
N THR A 61 3.11 3.59 1.35
CA THR A 61 2.29 4.05 0.21
C THR A 61 1.93 5.53 0.32
N LEU A 62 1.65 6.05 1.53
CA LEU A 62 1.47 7.49 1.75
C LEU A 62 2.68 8.29 1.27
N ASP A 63 3.86 7.90 1.72
CA ASP A 63 5.10 8.62 1.38
C ASP A 63 5.39 8.53 -0.13
N LEU A 64 5.05 7.40 -0.76
CA LEU A 64 5.15 7.22 -2.21
C LEU A 64 4.22 8.19 -2.97
N LEU A 65 2.96 8.29 -2.55
CA LEU A 65 1.98 9.20 -3.15
C LEU A 65 2.44 10.66 -3.04
N LEU A 66 2.87 11.08 -1.85
CA LEU A 66 3.38 12.43 -1.60
C LEU A 66 4.64 12.73 -2.42
N LYS A 67 5.56 11.78 -2.55
CA LYS A 67 6.76 11.89 -3.40
C LYS A 67 6.40 12.14 -4.87
N HIS A 68 5.27 11.64 -5.33
CA HIS A 68 4.75 11.87 -6.68
C HIS A 68 3.83 13.09 -6.79
N GLY A 69 3.73 13.91 -5.76
CA GLY A 69 2.95 15.14 -5.77
C GLY A 69 1.43 14.93 -5.73
N VAL A 70 0.98 13.77 -5.24
CA VAL A 70 -0.45 13.52 -5.04
C VAL A 70 -0.95 14.30 -3.84
N GLU A 71 -2.06 15.00 -3.99
CA GLU A 71 -2.74 15.73 -2.91
C GLU A 71 -3.50 14.75 -2.02
N VAL A 72 -2.86 14.29 -0.93
CA VAL A 72 -3.51 13.43 0.08
C VAL A 72 -4.10 14.31 1.16
N THR A 73 -5.43 14.31 1.28
CA THR A 73 -6.18 15.18 2.20
C THR A 73 -6.61 14.51 3.50
N ALA A 74 -6.68 13.18 3.52
CA ALA A 74 -7.03 12.41 4.70
C ALA A 74 -6.47 10.99 4.65
N ILE A 75 -6.23 10.42 5.83
CA ILE A 75 -5.88 9.03 6.01
C ILE A 75 -7.00 8.39 6.83
N PHE A 76 -7.57 7.29 6.35
CA PHE A 76 -8.46 6.45 7.13
C PHE A 76 -7.66 5.30 7.72
N SER A 77 -7.75 5.14 9.04
CA SER A 77 -7.01 4.11 9.77
C SER A 77 -7.98 3.10 10.38
N PRO A 78 -7.83 1.82 10.04
CA PRO A 78 -8.56 0.73 10.69
C PRO A 78 -7.99 0.42 12.08
N GLU A 79 -8.33 -0.73 12.63
CA GLU A 79 -7.71 -1.29 13.83
C GLU A 79 -6.18 -1.29 13.75
N HIS A 80 -5.50 -1.23 14.86
CA HIS A 80 -4.03 -1.08 15.03
C HIS A 80 -3.45 0.28 14.64
N GLY A 81 -4.24 1.20 14.11
CA GLY A 81 -3.77 2.54 13.74
C GLY A 81 -2.95 2.58 12.46
N PHE A 82 -2.73 3.78 11.95
CA PHE A 82 -2.05 3.99 10.68
C PHE A 82 -0.57 3.55 10.69
N ARG A 83 0.14 3.78 11.79
CA ARG A 83 1.56 3.40 11.95
C ARG A 83 1.75 2.08 12.71
N GLY A 84 0.67 1.34 13.04
CA GLY A 84 0.73 0.04 13.68
C GLY A 84 1.17 0.09 15.15
N THR A 85 0.90 1.19 15.84
CA THR A 85 1.30 1.38 17.24
C THR A 85 0.25 0.96 18.26
N ALA A 86 -1.01 0.80 17.85
CA ALA A 86 -2.09 0.39 18.72
C ALA A 86 -2.15 -1.15 18.86
N ARG A 87 -2.55 -1.62 20.06
CA ARG A 87 -2.73 -3.04 20.36
C ARG A 87 -4.08 -3.52 19.82
N GLU A 88 -4.22 -4.84 19.69
CA GLU A 88 -5.48 -5.49 19.31
C GLU A 88 -6.62 -5.05 20.26
N GLY A 89 -7.77 -4.65 19.68
CA GLY A 89 -8.93 -4.18 20.43
C GLY A 89 -8.80 -2.80 21.06
N GLU A 90 -7.65 -2.13 20.92
CA GLU A 90 -7.45 -0.77 21.43
C GLU A 90 -8.17 0.24 20.54
N HIS A 91 -8.97 1.13 21.17
CA HIS A 91 -9.60 2.22 20.44
C HIS A 91 -8.56 3.22 19.96
N VAL A 92 -8.57 3.45 18.65
CA VAL A 92 -7.65 4.38 17.99
C VAL A 92 -8.35 5.71 17.80
N SER A 93 -7.88 6.75 18.47
CA SER A 93 -8.40 8.10 18.27
C SER A 93 -7.92 8.70 16.95
N SER A 94 -8.74 9.57 16.36
CA SER A 94 -8.29 10.41 15.26
C SER A 94 -7.15 11.33 15.69
N SER A 95 -6.18 11.54 14.82
CA SER A 95 -4.96 12.28 15.10
C SER A 95 -4.43 12.97 13.85
N ILE A 96 -3.22 13.49 13.90
CA ILE A 96 -2.50 14.03 12.76
C ILE A 96 -1.23 13.18 12.59
N ASP A 97 -0.92 12.79 11.37
CA ASP A 97 0.36 12.12 11.08
C ASP A 97 1.50 13.12 11.28
N GLU A 98 2.32 12.89 12.29
CA GLU A 98 3.39 13.82 12.69
C GLU A 98 4.40 14.10 11.58
N LYS A 99 4.61 13.12 10.68
CA LYS A 99 5.56 13.23 9.60
C LYS A 99 5.07 14.12 8.46
N THR A 100 3.76 14.08 8.17
CA THR A 100 3.20 14.71 6.96
C THR A 100 2.21 15.83 7.27
N GLY A 101 1.72 15.93 8.50
CA GLY A 101 0.69 16.87 8.91
C GLY A 101 -0.73 16.52 8.42
N ILE A 102 -0.90 15.34 7.79
CA ILE A 102 -2.19 14.92 7.24
C ILE A 102 -3.07 14.34 8.36
N PRO A 103 -4.37 14.69 8.40
CA PRO A 103 -5.29 14.15 9.40
C PRO A 103 -5.49 12.65 9.21
N ILE A 104 -5.38 11.91 10.32
CA ILE A 104 -5.71 10.49 10.44
C ILE A 104 -7.09 10.38 11.07
N LEU A 105 -8.03 9.85 10.33
CA LEU A 105 -9.41 9.64 10.75
C LEU A 105 -9.57 8.16 11.11
N SER A 106 -9.80 7.89 12.38
CA SER A 106 -9.98 6.52 12.85
C SER A 106 -11.32 5.95 12.39
N LEU A 107 -11.29 4.71 11.90
CA LEU A 107 -12.48 3.88 11.68
C LEU A 107 -12.69 2.88 12.83
N TYR A 108 -11.92 3.02 13.93
CA TYR A 108 -11.94 2.12 15.07
C TYR A 108 -11.90 2.88 16.40
N ASP A 109 -12.77 3.91 16.52
CA ASP A 109 -12.83 4.79 17.72
C ASP A 109 -13.84 4.30 18.78
N GLY A 110 -14.46 3.15 18.56
CA GLY A 110 -15.50 2.58 19.45
C GLY A 110 -16.88 3.21 19.29
N LYS A 111 -17.04 4.22 18.43
CA LYS A 111 -18.33 4.90 18.22
C LYS A 111 -18.93 4.56 16.85
N SER A 112 -18.11 4.56 15.83
CA SER A 112 -18.55 4.25 14.46
C SER A 112 -17.41 3.62 13.66
N TYR A 113 -17.75 2.62 12.86
CA TYR A 113 -16.85 2.05 11.84
C TYR A 113 -17.06 2.67 10.46
N ARG A 114 -17.78 3.79 10.39
CA ARG A 114 -18.06 4.50 9.14
C ARG A 114 -17.53 5.93 9.21
N PRO A 115 -16.91 6.43 8.13
CA PRO A 115 -16.52 7.82 8.04
C PRO A 115 -17.74 8.74 8.19
N SER A 116 -17.54 9.91 8.77
CA SER A 116 -18.57 10.93 8.81
C SER A 116 -18.83 11.52 7.42
N LYS A 117 -19.97 12.19 7.22
CA LYS A 117 -20.29 12.87 5.96
C LYS A 117 -19.26 13.97 5.65
N GLU A 118 -18.79 14.66 6.68
CA GLU A 118 -17.79 15.71 6.59
C GLU A 118 -16.45 15.11 6.10
N ALA A 119 -16.03 13.97 6.67
CA ALA A 119 -14.84 13.26 6.24
C ALA A 119 -14.95 12.80 4.78
N MET A 120 -16.11 12.30 4.36
CA MET A 120 -16.38 11.88 2.98
C MET A 120 -16.37 13.04 1.98
N ALA A 121 -16.58 14.27 2.42
CA ALA A 121 -16.54 15.47 1.58
C ALA A 121 -15.09 16.01 1.36
N THR A 122 -14.08 15.48 2.04
CA THR A 122 -12.71 15.97 1.97
C THR A 122 -11.91 15.47 0.78
N PHE A 123 -12.39 14.45 0.06
CA PHE A 123 -11.67 13.81 -1.03
C PHE A 123 -12.57 13.46 -2.22
N ASP A 124 -11.96 13.22 -3.36
CA ASP A 124 -12.61 12.85 -4.62
C ASP A 124 -12.36 11.36 -4.96
N ILE A 125 -11.24 10.80 -4.49
CA ILE A 125 -10.83 9.41 -4.74
C ILE A 125 -10.32 8.82 -3.43
N LEU A 126 -10.77 7.59 -3.13
CA LEU A 126 -10.23 6.75 -2.06
C LEU A 126 -9.31 5.69 -2.64
N ILE A 127 -8.07 5.66 -2.16
CA ILE A 127 -7.14 4.55 -2.37
C ILE A 127 -7.22 3.62 -1.16
N THR A 128 -7.38 2.34 -1.42
CA THR A 128 -7.34 1.29 -0.38
C THR A 128 -6.08 0.47 -0.56
N ASP A 129 -5.24 0.46 0.47
CA ASP A 129 -4.01 -0.31 0.52
C ASP A 129 -3.86 -0.94 1.91
N ILE A 130 -4.53 -2.05 2.09
CA ILE A 130 -4.58 -2.84 3.33
C ILE A 130 -4.34 -4.29 2.97
N GLN A 131 -3.53 -4.97 3.77
CA GLN A 131 -3.39 -6.42 3.66
C GLN A 131 -4.71 -7.08 4.08
N ASP A 132 -5.30 -7.84 3.17
CA ASP A 132 -6.45 -8.71 3.43
C ASP A 132 -6.03 -10.15 3.16
N VAL A 133 -6.10 -10.99 4.20
CA VAL A 133 -5.77 -12.41 4.10
C VAL A 133 -7.01 -13.29 3.90
N GLY A 134 -8.19 -12.69 3.72
CA GLY A 134 -9.46 -13.39 3.52
C GLY A 134 -9.96 -14.17 4.74
N LEU A 135 -9.46 -13.84 5.93
CA LEU A 135 -9.87 -14.46 7.19
C LEU A 135 -10.69 -13.48 8.03
N ARG A 136 -11.81 -13.95 8.57
CA ARG A 136 -12.73 -13.14 9.37
C ARG A 136 -12.11 -12.50 10.62
N PHE A 137 -11.08 -13.11 11.17
CA PHE A 137 -10.44 -12.69 12.43
C PHE A 137 -9.22 -11.77 12.22
N TYR A 138 -8.96 -11.37 10.97
CA TYR A 138 -7.89 -10.46 10.65
C TYR A 138 -8.47 -9.14 10.11
N THR A 139 -8.17 -8.06 10.81
CA THR A 139 -8.55 -6.68 10.40
C THR A 139 -7.32 -5.84 10.16
#